data_648f60a47b374f69ff089dd6103423e7
#
_entry.id   648f60a47b374f69ff089dd6103423e7
#
_cell.length_a   1.000
_cell.length_b   1.000
_cell.length_c   1.000
_cell.angle_alpha   90.00
_cell.angle_beta   90.00
_cell.angle_gamma   90.00
#
_symmetry.space_group_name_H-M   'P 1'
#
loop_
_entity.id
_entity.type
_entity.pdbx_description
1 polymer ?
#
loop_
_entity_poly.entity_id
_entity_poly.type
_entity_poly.pdbx_seq_one_letter_code
_entity_poly.pdbx_strand_id
1 'polypeptide(L)'
;MAGPEASAAGRRSSPAPALRAQIVVPTAARMRALGARLAPLLRRGDLVLLSGPLGAGKTTLVQGIGAAMHVRGPVTSPTFVIARVHPALAGGPDLVHADAYRLGSRAEVDDLDLDSSAGDSVTVVEWGEGLVEELAPSYLHVTISVGRPGARDGHGSPARPGAGPPGGLSGGCLSGGAAELGDEPRTVVLAGWGERWEGAAETARLGRTGRWDVL
;
A
#
# COMPACT_ATOMS: atom_id res chain seq x y z
N MET A 1 28.84 21.53 43.39
CA MET A 1 28.15 21.98 42.16
C MET A 1 28.17 20.81 41.21
N ALA A 2 27.17 19.96 41.30
CA ALA A 2 27.02 18.80 40.41
C ALA A 2 26.09 19.23 39.29
N GLY A 3 26.55 19.13 38.02
CA GLY A 3 25.78 19.41 36.83
C GLY A 3 24.77 18.28 36.56
N PRO A 4 23.60 18.56 35.96
CA PRO A 4 22.61 17.54 35.64
C PRO A 4 23.07 16.69 34.46
N GLU A 5 23.11 15.38 34.69
CA GLU A 5 23.31 14.38 33.64
C GLU A 5 22.12 14.44 32.63
N ALA A 6 22.47 14.68 31.38
CA ALA A 6 21.50 14.60 30.28
C ALA A 6 21.08 13.14 30.09
N SER A 7 19.86 12.84 30.50
CA SER A 7 19.19 11.57 30.26
C SER A 7 19.13 11.30 28.76
N ALA A 8 19.84 10.27 28.33
CA ALA A 8 19.75 9.74 26.97
C ALA A 8 18.31 9.20 26.76
N ALA A 9 17.50 9.96 26.06
CA ALA A 9 16.17 9.52 25.60
C ALA A 9 16.36 8.27 24.73
N GLY A 10 16.06 7.12 25.29
CA GLY A 10 16.11 5.83 24.63
C GLY A 10 15.27 5.88 23.34
N ARG A 11 15.88 5.61 22.21
CA ARG A 11 15.20 5.33 20.95
C ARG A 11 14.30 4.12 21.21
N ARG A 12 13.01 4.36 21.33
CA ARG A 12 12.04 3.26 21.34
C ARG A 12 12.17 2.59 19.99
N SER A 13 12.70 1.37 19.95
CA SER A 13 12.69 0.53 18.76
C SER A 13 11.19 0.30 18.42
N SER A 14 10.77 0.71 17.23
CA SER A 14 9.43 0.38 16.75
C SER A 14 9.24 -1.14 16.82
N PRO A 15 8.08 -1.63 17.27
CA PRO A 15 7.82 -3.06 17.33
C PRO A 15 8.06 -3.69 15.95
N ALA A 16 8.48 -4.95 15.92
CA ALA A 16 8.62 -5.69 14.67
C ALA A 16 7.22 -6.01 14.10
N PRO A 17 7.06 -6.09 12.76
CA PRO A 17 5.78 -6.49 12.18
C PRO A 17 5.44 -7.94 12.57
N ALA A 18 4.16 -8.19 12.87
CA ALA A 18 3.63 -9.50 13.20
C ALA A 18 3.64 -10.47 11.99
N LEU A 19 3.51 -9.92 10.78
CA LEU A 19 3.61 -10.61 9.50
C LEU A 19 4.72 -9.97 8.67
N ARG A 20 5.58 -10.77 8.03
CA ARG A 20 6.51 -10.29 7.02
C ARG A 20 6.69 -11.30 5.90
N ALA A 21 6.55 -10.83 4.66
CA ALA A 21 6.80 -11.64 3.47
C ALA A 21 7.45 -10.79 2.37
N GLN A 22 8.23 -11.44 1.51
CA GLN A 22 8.87 -10.79 0.36
C GLN A 22 8.64 -11.65 -0.89
N ILE A 23 8.22 -10.99 -1.98
CA ILE A 23 7.79 -11.64 -3.21
C ILE A 23 8.41 -10.91 -4.39
N VAL A 24 8.96 -11.66 -5.36
CA VAL A 24 9.38 -11.10 -6.65
C VAL A 24 8.24 -11.25 -7.65
N VAL A 25 7.81 -10.15 -8.23
CA VAL A 25 6.68 -10.06 -9.15
C VAL A 25 7.18 -9.59 -10.52
N PRO A 26 7.28 -10.49 -11.51
CA PRO A 26 7.92 -10.19 -12.79
C PRO A 26 7.03 -9.40 -13.76
N THR A 27 5.70 -9.44 -13.62
CA THR A 27 4.78 -8.84 -14.61
C THR A 27 3.56 -8.21 -13.96
N ALA A 28 2.85 -7.33 -14.69
CA ALA A 28 1.57 -6.76 -14.27
C ALA A 28 0.50 -7.85 -14.02
N ALA A 29 0.47 -8.90 -14.82
CA ALA A 29 -0.45 -10.02 -14.62
C ALA A 29 -0.19 -10.72 -13.28
N ARG A 30 1.08 -10.92 -12.92
CA ARG A 30 1.47 -11.48 -11.61
C ARG A 30 1.19 -10.52 -10.46
N MET A 31 1.27 -9.20 -10.68
CA MET A 31 0.88 -8.21 -9.67
C MET A 31 -0.63 -8.29 -9.38
N ARG A 32 -1.47 -8.39 -10.42
CA ARG A 32 -2.92 -8.63 -10.24
C ARG A 32 -3.20 -9.96 -9.55
N ALA A 33 -2.48 -11.03 -9.92
CA ALA A 33 -2.61 -12.34 -9.27
C ALA A 33 -2.22 -12.27 -7.78
N LEU A 34 -1.19 -11.50 -7.42
CA LEU A 34 -0.83 -11.26 -6.02
C LEU A 34 -1.96 -10.54 -5.28
N GLY A 35 -2.54 -9.49 -5.87
CA GLY A 35 -3.70 -8.79 -5.31
C GLY A 35 -4.89 -9.72 -5.09
N ALA A 36 -5.19 -10.58 -6.07
CA ALA A 36 -6.25 -11.58 -5.95
C ALA A 36 -6.00 -12.59 -4.83
N ARG A 37 -4.74 -12.94 -4.54
CA ARG A 37 -4.38 -13.82 -3.41
C ARG A 37 -4.40 -13.11 -2.05
N LEU A 38 -4.21 -11.79 -2.02
CA LEU A 38 -4.34 -11.00 -0.80
C LEU A 38 -5.81 -10.82 -0.40
N ALA A 39 -6.71 -10.67 -1.37
CA ALA A 39 -8.12 -10.37 -1.12
C ALA A 39 -8.80 -11.32 -0.10
N PRO A 40 -8.64 -12.65 -0.13
CA PRO A 40 -9.23 -13.54 0.87
C PRO A 40 -8.69 -13.36 2.29
N LEU A 41 -7.56 -12.69 2.46
CA LEU A 41 -6.98 -12.39 3.78
C LEU A 41 -7.57 -11.10 4.36
N LEU A 42 -8.16 -10.25 3.50
CA LEU A 42 -8.72 -8.97 3.88
C LEU A 42 -10.17 -9.12 4.35
N ARG A 43 -10.52 -8.38 5.37
CA ARG A 43 -11.86 -8.36 5.97
C ARG A 43 -12.29 -6.92 6.27
N ARG A 44 -13.55 -6.74 6.61
CA ARG A 44 -14.11 -5.45 7.06
C ARG A 44 -13.21 -4.85 8.15
N GLY A 45 -12.92 -3.57 8.04
CA GLY A 45 -12.07 -2.83 8.97
C GLY A 45 -10.57 -2.91 8.69
N ASP A 46 -10.13 -3.68 7.68
CA ASP A 46 -8.69 -3.74 7.36
C ASP A 46 -8.23 -2.49 6.59
N LEU A 47 -7.12 -1.93 7.05
CA LEU A 47 -6.37 -0.87 6.37
C LEU A 47 -5.15 -1.46 5.66
N VAL A 48 -5.00 -1.16 4.37
CA VAL A 48 -3.84 -1.53 3.56
C VAL A 48 -3.15 -0.27 3.07
N LEU A 49 -1.91 -0.07 3.47
CA LEU A 49 -1.06 1.02 3.03
C LEU A 49 -0.17 0.56 1.88
N LEU A 50 -0.18 1.26 0.74
CA LEU A 50 0.63 0.96 -0.44
C LEU A 50 1.70 2.01 -0.67
N SER A 51 2.96 1.59 -0.63
CA SER A 51 4.11 2.43 -0.86
C SER A 51 4.93 1.96 -2.05
N GLY A 52 5.61 2.89 -2.68
CA GLY A 52 6.49 2.63 -3.82
C GLY A 52 6.44 3.73 -4.88
N PRO A 53 7.44 3.79 -5.76
CA PRO A 53 7.56 4.86 -6.75
C PRO A 53 6.38 4.88 -7.74
N LEU A 54 6.28 5.96 -8.51
CA LEU A 54 5.33 6.06 -9.62
C LEU A 54 5.58 4.92 -10.60
N GLY A 55 4.52 4.26 -11.09
CA GLY A 55 4.63 3.11 -11.99
C GLY A 55 5.08 1.79 -11.33
N ALA A 56 5.25 1.74 -10.00
CA ALA A 56 5.62 0.50 -9.31
C ALA A 56 4.57 -0.61 -9.41
N GLY A 57 3.29 -0.27 -9.66
CA GLY A 57 2.20 -1.22 -9.79
C GLY A 57 1.24 -1.24 -8.59
N LYS A 58 1.19 -0.17 -7.79
CA LYS A 58 0.26 -0.04 -6.65
C LYS A 58 -1.19 -0.23 -7.11
N THR A 59 -1.66 0.58 -8.03
CA THR A 59 -3.01 0.47 -8.61
C THR A 59 -3.25 -0.89 -9.28
N THR A 60 -2.22 -1.48 -9.91
CA THR A 60 -2.31 -2.82 -10.51
C THR A 60 -2.57 -3.90 -9.45
N LEU A 61 -1.96 -3.76 -8.27
CA LEU A 61 -2.24 -4.64 -7.13
C LEU A 61 -3.69 -4.47 -6.66
N VAL A 62 -4.16 -3.21 -6.52
CA VAL A 62 -5.55 -2.92 -6.10
C VAL A 62 -6.57 -3.45 -7.11
N GLN A 63 -6.27 -3.40 -8.42
CA GLN A 63 -7.10 -4.04 -9.45
C GLN A 63 -7.28 -5.54 -9.19
N GLY A 64 -6.21 -6.23 -8.80
CA GLY A 64 -6.27 -7.64 -8.43
C GLY A 64 -7.11 -7.89 -7.17
N ILE A 65 -6.95 -7.05 -6.15
CA ILE A 65 -7.75 -7.10 -4.92
C ILE A 65 -9.24 -6.91 -5.26
N GLY A 66 -9.58 -5.82 -5.94
CA GLY A 66 -10.97 -5.49 -6.28
C GLY A 66 -11.66 -6.54 -7.14
N ALA A 67 -10.94 -7.11 -8.11
CA ALA A 67 -11.46 -8.20 -8.94
C ALA A 67 -11.82 -9.45 -8.10
N ALA A 68 -10.95 -9.83 -7.16
CA ALA A 68 -11.19 -10.98 -6.29
C ALA A 68 -12.23 -10.72 -5.20
N MET A 69 -12.39 -9.47 -4.76
CA MET A 69 -13.47 -9.05 -3.86
C MET A 69 -14.81 -8.89 -4.59
N HIS A 70 -14.85 -9.05 -5.91
CA HIS A 70 -16.06 -8.86 -6.73
C HIS A 70 -16.71 -7.49 -6.54
N VAL A 71 -15.90 -6.42 -6.56
CA VAL A 71 -16.42 -5.06 -6.43
C VAL A 71 -16.99 -4.54 -7.77
N ARG A 72 -17.87 -3.53 -7.69
CA ARG A 72 -18.52 -2.91 -8.85
C ARG A 72 -17.55 -2.03 -9.64
N GLY A 73 -17.49 -2.26 -10.93
CA GLY A 73 -16.78 -1.42 -11.89
C GLY A 73 -15.26 -1.62 -11.90
N PRO A 74 -14.57 -0.96 -12.81
CA PRO A 74 -13.11 -1.05 -12.90
C PRO A 74 -12.43 -0.25 -11.78
N VAL A 75 -11.41 -0.84 -11.17
CA VAL A 75 -10.53 -0.13 -10.24
C VAL A 75 -9.51 0.66 -11.05
N THR A 76 -9.55 1.98 -10.91
CA THR A 76 -8.62 2.93 -11.54
C THR A 76 -7.97 3.80 -10.46
N SER A 77 -6.77 4.35 -10.74
CA SER A 77 -6.11 5.23 -9.77
C SER A 77 -6.99 6.41 -9.38
N PRO A 78 -7.19 6.68 -8.09
CA PRO A 78 -8.01 7.78 -7.61
C PRO A 78 -7.25 9.11 -7.49
N THR A 79 -6.03 9.23 -8.03
CA THR A 79 -5.14 10.39 -7.89
C THR A 79 -5.82 11.75 -8.15
N PHE A 80 -6.84 11.81 -9.01
CA PHE A 80 -7.56 13.04 -9.31
C PHE A 80 -8.82 13.26 -8.45
N VAL A 81 -9.36 12.21 -7.85
CA VAL A 81 -10.59 12.24 -7.04
C VAL A 81 -10.33 11.95 -5.56
N ILE A 82 -9.07 11.69 -5.21
CA ILE A 82 -8.53 11.42 -3.88
C ILE A 82 -9.02 10.09 -3.29
N ALA A 83 -10.33 9.81 -3.28
CA ALA A 83 -10.89 8.54 -2.80
C ALA A 83 -12.05 8.08 -3.67
N ARG A 84 -12.22 6.76 -3.80
CA ARG A 84 -13.33 6.12 -4.50
C ARG A 84 -13.79 4.88 -3.76
N VAL A 85 -15.09 4.78 -3.57
CA VAL A 85 -15.74 3.58 -3.03
C VAL A 85 -16.17 2.67 -4.17
N HIS A 86 -15.80 1.41 -4.09
CA HIS A 86 -16.23 0.33 -4.99
C HIS A 86 -17.11 -0.65 -4.19
N PRO A 87 -18.44 -0.58 -4.34
CA PRO A 87 -19.34 -1.46 -3.60
C PRO A 87 -19.17 -2.92 -3.96
N ALA A 88 -19.24 -3.81 -2.97
CA ALA A 88 -19.22 -5.24 -3.18
C ALA A 88 -20.50 -5.74 -3.87
N LEU A 89 -20.38 -6.66 -4.83
CA LEU A 89 -21.51 -7.24 -5.56
C LEU A 89 -22.10 -8.49 -4.88
N ALA A 90 -21.35 -9.11 -3.97
CA ALA A 90 -21.68 -10.41 -3.37
C ALA A 90 -21.70 -10.41 -1.84
N GLY A 91 -22.08 -9.31 -1.20
CA GLY A 91 -22.21 -9.23 0.28
C GLY A 91 -20.88 -9.23 1.05
N GLY A 92 -19.74 -9.11 0.36
CA GLY A 92 -18.41 -8.89 0.95
C GLY A 92 -18.25 -7.47 1.49
N PRO A 93 -17.05 -7.10 1.96
CA PRO A 93 -16.73 -5.73 2.28
C PRO A 93 -16.63 -4.87 1.01
N ASP A 94 -17.02 -3.60 1.09
CA ASP A 94 -16.73 -2.63 0.06
C ASP A 94 -15.22 -2.37 0.00
N LEU A 95 -14.72 -1.92 -1.15
CA LEU A 95 -13.33 -1.48 -1.30
C LEU A 95 -13.29 0.04 -1.39
N VAL A 96 -12.68 0.69 -0.40
CA VAL A 96 -12.33 2.10 -0.44
C VAL A 96 -10.91 2.22 -0.96
N HIS A 97 -10.71 2.89 -2.10
CA HIS A 97 -9.40 3.14 -2.69
C HIS A 97 -9.09 4.62 -2.67
N ALA A 98 -8.08 5.00 -1.91
CA ALA A 98 -7.63 6.38 -1.73
C ALA A 98 -6.19 6.58 -2.22
N ASP A 99 -5.85 7.83 -2.59
CA ASP A 99 -4.51 8.25 -2.98
C ASP A 99 -4.15 9.52 -2.20
N ALA A 100 -3.23 9.38 -1.25
CA ALA A 100 -2.78 10.44 -0.38
C ALA A 100 -1.63 11.28 -0.96
N TYR A 101 -1.22 11.05 -2.22
CA TYR A 101 -0.09 11.75 -2.86
C TYR A 101 -0.20 13.28 -2.80
N ARG A 102 -1.42 13.83 -2.81
CA ARG A 102 -1.69 15.28 -2.76
C ARG A 102 -1.97 15.79 -1.37
N LEU A 103 -2.08 14.91 -0.38
CA LEU A 103 -2.36 15.29 0.99
C LEU A 103 -1.05 15.63 1.69
N GLY A 104 -0.96 16.84 2.23
CA GLY A 104 0.24 17.34 2.91
C GLY A 104 0.20 17.17 4.42
N SER A 105 -0.96 16.81 4.96
CA SER A 105 -1.19 16.74 6.40
C SER A 105 -2.19 15.66 6.79
N ARG A 106 -2.13 15.26 8.04
CA ARG A 106 -3.10 14.34 8.64
C ARG A 106 -4.52 14.92 8.66
N ALA A 107 -4.66 16.22 8.92
CA ALA A 107 -5.96 16.88 8.90
C ALA A 107 -6.67 16.73 7.55
N GLU A 108 -5.92 16.79 6.44
CA GLU A 108 -6.49 16.57 5.11
C GLU A 108 -6.90 15.10 4.87
N VAL A 109 -6.26 14.15 5.55
CA VAL A 109 -6.68 12.73 5.54
C VAL A 109 -7.94 12.55 6.37
N ASP A 110 -8.04 13.21 7.52
CA ASP A 110 -9.21 13.18 8.39
C ASP A 110 -10.45 13.78 7.67
N ASP A 111 -10.26 14.80 6.85
CA ASP A 111 -11.31 15.43 6.02
C ASP A 111 -11.88 14.48 4.94
N LEU A 112 -11.19 13.37 4.60
CA LEU A 112 -11.70 12.38 3.67
C LEU A 112 -12.77 11.46 4.28
N ASP A 113 -13.03 11.58 5.59
CA ASP A 113 -14.01 10.78 6.33
C ASP A 113 -13.89 9.26 6.07
N LEU A 114 -12.64 8.80 5.92
CA LEU A 114 -12.35 7.38 5.71
C LEU A 114 -12.84 6.53 6.87
N ASP A 115 -12.93 7.11 8.07
CA ASP A 115 -13.36 6.46 9.30
C ASP A 115 -14.84 6.07 9.25
N SER A 116 -15.70 6.84 8.60
CA SER A 116 -17.15 6.56 8.55
C SER A 116 -17.48 5.25 7.84
N SER A 117 -16.66 4.83 6.89
CA SER A 117 -16.81 3.58 6.13
C SER A 117 -15.80 2.50 6.55
N ALA A 118 -14.81 2.84 7.39
CA ALA A 118 -13.70 1.95 7.73
C ALA A 118 -14.17 0.63 8.35
N GLY A 119 -15.19 0.66 9.21
CA GLY A 119 -15.72 -0.54 9.89
C GLY A 119 -16.33 -1.59 8.96
N ASP A 120 -16.86 -1.19 7.81
CA ASP A 120 -17.60 -2.05 6.88
C ASP A 120 -16.87 -2.33 5.57
N SER A 121 -15.74 -1.68 5.33
CA SER A 121 -14.96 -1.76 4.10
C SER A 121 -13.54 -2.29 4.33
N VAL A 122 -12.86 -2.61 3.23
CA VAL A 122 -11.41 -2.69 3.15
C VAL A 122 -10.92 -1.38 2.58
N THR A 123 -10.09 -0.65 3.34
CA THR A 123 -9.52 0.63 2.91
C THR A 123 -8.09 0.43 2.41
N VAL A 124 -7.84 0.82 1.16
CA VAL A 124 -6.52 0.79 0.53
C VAL A 124 -6.07 2.21 0.24
N VAL A 125 -4.93 2.62 0.79
CA VAL A 125 -4.38 3.96 0.62
C VAL A 125 -3.03 3.91 -0.07
N GLU A 126 -2.91 4.55 -1.24
CA GLU A 126 -1.63 4.79 -1.91
C GLU A 126 -0.98 6.06 -1.35
N TRP A 127 0.34 6.06 -1.17
CA TRP A 127 1.15 7.22 -0.71
C TRP A 127 0.81 7.75 0.70
N GLY A 128 0.21 6.93 1.54
CA GLY A 128 -0.23 7.36 2.88
C GLY A 128 0.82 7.22 3.99
N GLU A 129 2.09 6.92 3.69
CA GLU A 129 3.14 6.73 4.69
C GLU A 129 3.30 7.95 5.62
N GLY A 130 3.26 7.70 6.93
CA GLY A 130 3.35 8.74 7.96
C GLY A 130 2.05 9.54 8.15
N LEU A 131 0.98 9.19 7.44
CA LEU A 131 -0.30 9.89 7.51
C LEU A 131 -1.45 9.01 8.01
N VAL A 132 -1.45 7.71 7.64
CA VAL A 132 -2.62 6.85 7.84
C VAL A 132 -2.42 5.71 8.84
N GLU A 133 -1.21 5.46 9.31
CA GLU A 133 -0.90 4.34 10.21
C GLU A 133 -1.66 4.40 11.53
N GLU A 134 -2.05 5.60 11.96
CA GLU A 134 -2.81 5.80 13.19
C GLU A 134 -4.34 5.73 13.00
N LEU A 135 -4.82 5.61 11.73
CA LEU A 135 -6.26 5.46 11.45
C LEU A 135 -6.78 4.08 11.89
N ALA A 136 -5.90 3.10 12.07
CA ALA A 136 -6.29 1.78 12.53
C ALA A 136 -5.26 1.19 13.50
N PRO A 137 -5.70 0.42 14.50
CA PRO A 137 -4.79 -0.25 15.45
C PRO A 137 -3.95 -1.34 14.80
N SER A 138 -4.35 -1.79 13.63
CA SER A 138 -3.67 -2.81 12.83
C SER A 138 -3.77 -2.47 11.35
N TYR A 139 -2.68 -2.63 10.61
CA TYR A 139 -2.66 -2.37 9.16
C TYR A 139 -1.67 -3.28 8.43
N LEU A 140 -1.91 -3.49 7.14
CA LEU A 140 -0.99 -4.18 6.24
C LEU A 140 -0.24 -3.15 5.40
N HIS A 141 1.06 -3.05 5.58
CA HIS A 141 1.91 -2.22 4.74
C HIS A 141 2.49 -3.05 3.60
N VAL A 142 2.25 -2.63 2.38
CA VAL A 142 2.76 -3.26 1.15
C VAL A 142 3.71 -2.29 0.46
N THR A 143 4.99 -2.58 0.51
CA THR A 143 6.02 -1.78 -0.16
C THR A 143 6.39 -2.43 -1.48
N ILE A 144 6.32 -1.68 -2.58
CA ILE A 144 6.67 -2.14 -3.93
C ILE A 144 7.89 -1.37 -4.42
N SER A 145 8.99 -2.07 -4.67
CA SER A 145 10.20 -1.52 -5.28
C SER A 145 10.44 -2.11 -6.68
N VAL A 146 11.09 -1.34 -7.55
CA VAL A 146 11.50 -1.77 -8.87
C VAL A 146 12.82 -2.52 -8.74
N GLY A 147 12.97 -3.66 -9.41
CA GLY A 147 14.17 -4.49 -9.35
C GLY A 147 14.05 -5.70 -8.43
N ARG A 148 15.10 -6.51 -8.39
CA ARG A 148 15.21 -7.69 -7.54
C ARG A 148 15.83 -7.33 -6.18
N PRO A 149 15.55 -8.12 -5.13
CA PRO A 149 16.18 -7.93 -3.82
C PRO A 149 17.72 -7.95 -3.95
N GLY A 150 18.40 -6.94 -3.36
CA GLY A 150 19.86 -6.84 -3.39
C GLY A 150 20.46 -6.10 -4.59
N ALA A 151 19.67 -5.69 -5.57
CA ALA A 151 20.09 -4.64 -6.50
C ALA A 151 20.21 -3.34 -5.70
N ARG A 152 21.37 -2.69 -5.73
CA ARG A 152 21.58 -1.41 -5.04
C ARG A 152 20.67 -0.39 -5.74
N ASP A 153 19.66 0.08 -5.02
CA ASP A 153 18.79 1.15 -5.48
C ASP A 153 19.64 2.41 -5.64
N GLY A 154 19.97 2.73 -6.88
CA GLY A 154 20.70 3.95 -7.25
C GLY A 154 19.83 5.22 -7.14
N HIS A 155 18.75 5.17 -6.40
CA HIS A 155 17.86 6.30 -6.17
C HIS A 155 17.67 6.50 -4.67
N GLY A 156 18.14 7.64 -4.21
CA GLY A 156 17.98 8.09 -2.83
C GLY A 156 16.54 8.10 -2.38
N SER A 157 16.35 8.05 -1.06
CA SER A 157 15.07 8.21 -0.36
C SER A 157 14.13 9.17 -1.10
N PRO A 158 12.84 8.84 -1.21
CA PRO A 158 11.88 9.78 -1.79
C PRO A 158 11.90 11.06 -0.97
N ALA A 159 12.31 12.17 -1.62
CA ALA A 159 12.23 13.49 -1.03
C ALA A 159 10.76 13.78 -0.72
N ARG A 160 10.48 14.28 0.49
CA ARG A 160 9.18 14.80 0.89
C ARG A 160 8.66 15.79 -0.17
N PRO A 161 7.41 15.72 -0.58
CA PRO A 161 6.83 16.70 -1.50
C PRO A 161 6.68 18.03 -0.77
N GLY A 162 7.55 18.98 -1.11
CA GLY A 162 7.59 20.33 -0.53
C GLY A 162 8.18 21.36 -1.48
N ALA A 163 8.54 21.02 -2.71
CA ALA A 163 9.04 21.95 -3.71
C ALA A 163 8.26 21.76 -5.01
N GLY A 164 7.57 22.82 -5.45
CA GLY A 164 6.78 22.87 -6.66
C GLY A 164 7.58 22.55 -7.93
N PRO A 165 6.90 22.19 -9.02
CA PRO A 165 7.54 21.71 -10.23
C PRO A 165 8.21 22.85 -11.01
N PRO A 166 9.38 22.62 -11.63
CA PRO A 166 9.84 23.48 -12.70
C PRO A 166 8.97 23.21 -13.96
N GLY A 167 8.43 24.28 -14.52
CA GLY A 167 7.55 24.21 -15.68
C GLY A 167 8.22 23.62 -16.90
N GLY A 168 7.46 22.83 -17.64
CA GLY A 168 7.80 22.26 -18.93
C GLY A 168 6.59 21.52 -19.49
N LEU A 169 5.69 22.27 -20.18
CA LEU A 169 4.59 21.70 -20.94
C LEU A 169 5.12 21.10 -22.24
N SER A 170 5.06 19.80 -22.40
CA SER A 170 4.96 19.19 -23.72
C SER A 170 3.82 18.17 -23.72
N GLY A 171 2.83 18.44 -24.58
CA GLY A 171 1.60 17.68 -24.70
C GLY A 171 1.85 16.26 -25.19
N GLY A 172 1.32 15.31 -24.43
CA GLY A 172 1.20 13.90 -24.82
C GLY A 172 -0.21 13.45 -24.50
N CYS A 173 -0.90 12.99 -25.52
CA CYS A 173 -2.27 12.51 -25.52
C CYS A 173 -2.48 11.41 -24.45
N LEU A 174 -3.39 11.67 -23.48
CA LEU A 174 -3.76 10.72 -22.44
C LEU A 174 -4.78 9.73 -22.98
N SER A 175 -4.32 8.67 -23.61
CA SER A 175 -5.13 7.45 -23.72
C SER A 175 -5.03 6.68 -22.40
N GLY A 176 -6.16 6.53 -21.70
CA GLY A 176 -6.25 5.82 -20.42
C GLY A 176 -6.09 4.31 -20.57
N GLY A 177 -4.88 3.86 -20.91
CA GLY A 177 -4.47 2.46 -20.82
C GLY A 177 -3.81 2.21 -19.47
N ALA A 178 -4.11 1.09 -18.84
CA ALA A 178 -3.36 0.61 -17.68
C ALA A 178 -1.88 0.60 -18.06
N ALA A 179 -1.06 1.42 -17.38
CA ALA A 179 0.37 1.47 -17.61
C ALA A 179 0.92 0.04 -17.41
N GLU A 180 1.38 -0.59 -18.49
CA GLU A 180 2.05 -1.88 -18.40
C GLU A 180 3.30 -1.69 -17.53
N LEU A 181 3.48 -2.58 -16.56
CA LEU A 181 4.71 -2.62 -15.78
C LEU A 181 5.84 -2.85 -16.79
N GLY A 182 6.84 -1.95 -16.81
CA GLY A 182 8.03 -2.15 -17.65
C GLY A 182 8.67 -3.53 -17.38
N ASP A 183 9.58 -3.96 -18.27
CA ASP A 183 10.20 -5.29 -18.26
C ASP A 183 10.97 -5.67 -17.00
N GLU A 184 11.19 -4.73 -16.07
CA GLU A 184 11.87 -5.00 -14.81
C GLU A 184 10.94 -5.67 -13.79
N PRO A 185 11.42 -6.71 -13.09
CA PRO A 185 10.65 -7.32 -11.99
C PRO A 185 10.43 -6.32 -10.84
N ARG A 186 9.39 -6.54 -10.05
CA ARG A 186 9.12 -5.80 -8.81
C ARG A 186 9.40 -6.66 -7.62
N THR A 187 9.91 -6.06 -6.56
CA THR A 187 9.97 -6.69 -5.24
C THR A 187 8.85 -6.12 -4.38
N VAL A 188 7.98 -6.98 -3.89
CA VAL A 188 6.88 -6.63 -3.00
C VAL A 188 7.20 -7.14 -1.61
N VAL A 189 7.17 -6.25 -0.63
CA VAL A 189 7.32 -6.60 0.79
C VAL A 189 5.98 -6.36 1.47
N LEU A 190 5.47 -7.39 2.15
CA LEU A 190 4.28 -7.32 3.00
C LEU A 190 4.73 -7.24 4.44
N ALA A 191 4.21 -6.29 5.20
CA ALA A 191 4.45 -6.17 6.64
C ALA A 191 3.12 -5.88 7.35
N GLY A 192 2.64 -6.81 8.16
CA GLY A 192 1.44 -6.67 8.96
C GLY A 192 1.77 -6.17 10.35
N TRP A 193 1.08 -5.14 10.81
CA TRP A 193 1.25 -4.49 12.10
C TRP A 193 -0.01 -4.64 12.94
N GLY A 194 0.15 -4.89 14.25
CA GLY A 194 -0.95 -5.07 15.19
C GLY A 194 -1.50 -6.49 15.23
N GLU A 195 -2.35 -6.75 16.23
CA GLU A 195 -2.87 -8.08 16.59
C GLU A 195 -3.61 -8.77 15.43
N ARG A 196 -4.26 -7.98 14.57
CA ARG A 196 -4.99 -8.48 13.40
C ARG A 196 -4.15 -9.37 12.48
N TRP A 197 -2.83 -9.13 12.42
CA TRP A 197 -1.90 -9.83 11.54
C TRP A 197 -1.09 -10.91 12.24
N GLU A 198 -1.28 -11.10 13.56
CA GLU A 198 -0.71 -12.23 14.29
C GLU A 198 -1.30 -13.55 13.78
N GLY A 199 -0.45 -14.51 13.47
CA GLY A 199 -0.85 -15.79 12.88
C GLY A 199 -1.29 -15.76 11.41
N ALA A 200 -1.40 -14.59 10.77
CA ALA A 200 -1.79 -14.48 9.36
C ALA A 200 -0.78 -15.18 8.40
N ALA A 201 0.46 -15.34 8.80
CA ALA A 201 1.48 -16.07 8.06
C ALA A 201 1.11 -17.55 7.84
N GLU A 202 0.49 -18.21 8.82
CA GLU A 202 0.00 -19.59 8.71
C GLU A 202 -1.20 -19.69 7.77
N THR A 203 -2.14 -18.77 7.90
CA THR A 203 -3.34 -18.71 7.06
C THR A 203 -2.99 -18.43 5.60
N ALA A 204 -2.00 -17.58 5.35
CA ALA A 204 -1.56 -17.22 4.01
C ALA A 204 -0.77 -18.34 3.30
N ARG A 205 -0.50 -19.49 3.97
CA ARG A 205 0.42 -20.54 3.49
C ARG A 205 1.74 -19.95 2.95
N LEU A 206 2.27 -19.00 3.70
CA LEU A 206 3.64 -18.56 3.51
C LEU A 206 4.54 -19.76 3.81
N GLY A 207 5.28 -20.23 2.81
CA GLY A 207 6.27 -21.30 3.04
C GLY A 207 7.19 -20.90 4.18
N ARG A 208 7.77 -21.89 4.92
CA ARG A 208 8.67 -21.67 6.09
C ARG A 208 9.84 -20.71 5.82
N THR A 209 10.08 -20.31 4.59
CA THR A 209 11.10 -19.35 4.14
C THR A 209 10.56 -17.95 3.85
N GLY A 210 9.27 -17.66 4.12
CA GLY A 210 8.67 -16.36 3.80
C GLY A 210 8.59 -16.07 2.29
N ARG A 211 8.81 -17.06 1.42
CA ARG A 211 8.66 -16.95 -0.03
C ARG A 211 7.27 -17.42 -0.44
N TRP A 212 6.56 -16.56 -1.11
CA TRP A 212 5.38 -16.95 -1.87
C TRP A 212 5.86 -17.49 -3.21
N ASP A 213 5.68 -18.77 -3.45
CA ASP A 213 5.81 -19.32 -4.79
C ASP A 213 4.62 -18.78 -5.60
N VAL A 214 4.88 -17.75 -6.38
CA VAL A 214 3.92 -17.23 -7.36
C VAL A 214 3.99 -18.18 -8.55
N LEU A 215 3.14 -19.21 -8.53
CA LEU A 215 2.90 -20.10 -9.68
C LEU A 215 2.27 -19.33 -10.83
#